data_d04446188aac343cd1ffc2ff5c7d1049
#
_entry.id   d04446188aac343cd1ffc2ff5c7d1049
#
_cell.length_a   1.000
_cell.length_b   1.000
_cell.length_c   1.000
_cell.angle_alpha   90.00
_cell.angle_beta   90.00
_cell.angle_gamma   90.00
#
_symmetry.space_group_name_H-M   'P 1'
#
loop_
_entity.id
_entity.type
_entity.pdbx_description
1 polymer ?
#
loop_
_entity_poly.entity_id
_entity_poly.type
_entity_poly.pdbx_seq_one_letter_code
_entity_poly.pdbx_strand_id
1 'polypeptide(L)'
;AALRAAGAEVAVLPDPHGKVDLPRLLAVLAERGVNELHVEAGHKLNGSLLREGLVDELLLYFAPTLLGSGREMFPLPELTDLAGRRDLKLVDLRRIGGDIRILARPLPA
;
A
#
# COMPACT_ATOMS: atom_id res chain seq x y z
N ALA A 1 25.91 -3.30 6.58
CA ALA A 1 27.23 -2.64 6.57
C ALA A 1 27.38 -1.69 5.38
N ALA A 2 27.18 -2.16 4.15
CA ALA A 2 27.37 -1.33 2.96
C ALA A 2 26.41 -0.13 2.88
N LEU A 3 25.15 -0.30 3.27
CA LEU A 3 24.18 0.79 3.27
C LEU A 3 24.53 1.87 4.29
N ARG A 4 24.92 1.46 5.49
CA ARG A 4 25.37 2.41 6.53
C ARG A 4 26.62 3.15 6.13
N ALA A 5 27.57 2.43 5.51
CA ALA A 5 28.78 3.04 4.99
C ALA A 5 28.51 4.07 3.90
N ALA A 6 27.46 3.88 3.12
CA ALA A 6 26.99 4.85 2.11
C ALA A 6 26.15 6.00 2.69
N GLY A 7 26.00 6.09 4.01
CA GLY A 7 25.26 7.14 4.68
C GLY A 7 23.79 6.86 4.94
N ALA A 8 23.33 5.64 4.67
CA ALA A 8 21.96 5.26 4.96
C ALA A 8 21.77 4.94 6.45
N GLU A 9 20.65 5.32 6.98
CA GLU A 9 20.20 4.86 8.29
C GLU A 9 19.45 3.54 8.13
N VAL A 10 19.79 2.55 8.94
CA VAL A 10 19.21 1.21 8.86
C VAL A 10 18.57 0.85 10.21
N ALA A 11 17.26 0.60 10.17
CA ALA A 11 16.50 0.07 11.30
C ALA A 11 16.16 -1.40 11.03
N VAL A 12 16.31 -2.24 12.06
CA VAL A 12 16.01 -3.66 11.98
C VAL A 12 14.71 -3.93 12.77
N LEU A 13 13.64 -4.24 12.05
CA LEU A 13 12.29 -4.41 12.59
C LEU A 13 11.71 -5.73 12.08
N PRO A 14 12.20 -6.89 12.59
CA PRO A 14 11.75 -8.18 12.07
C PRO A 14 10.36 -8.55 12.60
N ASP A 15 9.54 -9.15 11.73
CA ASP A 15 8.35 -9.86 12.14
C ASP A 15 8.69 -11.33 12.52
N PRO A 16 7.72 -12.14 13.00
CA PRO A 16 7.97 -13.54 13.33
C PRO A 16 8.43 -14.42 12.16
N HIS A 17 8.24 -13.96 10.93
CA HIS A 17 8.58 -14.69 9.70
C HIS A 17 9.88 -14.18 9.04
N GLY A 18 10.62 -13.30 9.70
CA GLY A 18 11.86 -12.73 9.16
C GLY A 18 11.66 -11.64 8.13
N LYS A 19 10.45 -11.12 8.00
CA LYS A 19 10.12 -9.97 7.17
C LYS A 19 10.07 -8.71 8.02
N VAL A 20 9.75 -7.56 7.41
CA VAL A 20 9.60 -6.31 8.14
C VAL A 20 8.25 -6.29 8.87
N ASP A 21 8.29 -5.93 10.14
CA ASP A 21 7.09 -5.65 10.94
C ASP A 21 6.54 -4.28 10.51
N LEU A 22 5.55 -4.29 9.64
CA LEU A 22 5.00 -3.06 9.04
C LEU A 22 4.32 -2.14 10.05
N PRO A 23 3.48 -2.64 10.99
CA PRO A 23 2.89 -1.75 12.00
C PRO A 23 3.97 -1.05 12.84
N ARG A 24 5.01 -1.77 13.22
CA ARG A 24 6.12 -1.21 13.98
C ARG A 24 6.91 -0.19 13.16
N LEU A 25 7.13 -0.46 11.89
CA LEU A 25 7.78 0.49 10.98
C LEU A 25 7.03 1.81 10.95
N LEU A 26 5.70 1.77 10.78
CA LEU A 26 4.87 2.98 10.77
C LEU A 26 4.94 3.72 12.10
N ALA A 27 4.94 3.00 13.22
CA ALA A 27 5.10 3.60 14.54
C ALA A 27 6.45 4.30 14.71
N VAL A 28 7.53 3.68 14.27
CA VAL A 28 8.89 4.28 14.28
C VAL A 28 8.94 5.55 13.42
N LEU A 29 8.34 5.53 12.24
CA LEU A 29 8.28 6.71 11.39
C LEU A 29 7.48 7.83 12.03
N ALA A 30 6.37 7.51 12.69
CA ALA A 30 5.56 8.49 13.42
C ALA A 30 6.36 9.13 14.59
N GLU A 31 7.11 8.34 15.32
CA GLU A 31 8.01 8.82 16.38
C GLU A 31 9.08 9.79 15.86
N ARG A 32 9.48 9.61 14.60
CA ARG A 32 10.42 10.50 13.90
C ARG A 32 9.77 11.72 13.26
N GLY A 33 8.48 11.94 13.50
CA GLY A 33 7.75 13.11 13.01
C GLY A 33 7.12 12.97 11.64
N VAL A 34 7.05 11.75 11.09
CA VAL A 34 6.36 11.51 9.82
C VAL A 34 4.85 11.48 10.05
N ASN A 35 4.14 12.47 9.51
CA ASN A 35 2.68 12.59 9.62
C ASN A 35 1.95 11.95 8.44
N GLU A 36 2.54 12.04 7.26
CA GLU A 36 2.03 11.43 6.05
C GLU A 36 3.13 10.59 5.39
N LEU A 37 2.79 9.39 5.01
CA LEU A 37 3.68 8.51 4.26
C LEU A 37 3.04 8.17 2.92
N HIS A 38 3.68 8.65 1.85
CA HIS A 38 3.29 8.29 0.48
C HIS A 38 4.08 7.05 0.06
N VAL A 39 3.36 5.96 -0.21
CA VAL A 39 3.97 4.69 -0.58
C VAL A 39 3.81 4.46 -2.08
N GLU A 40 4.92 4.46 -2.79
CA GLU A 40 5.01 4.09 -4.20
C GLU A 40 5.81 2.80 -4.31
N ALA A 41 5.19 1.70 -3.99
CA ALA A 41 5.85 0.40 -3.93
C ALA A 41 5.32 -0.56 -4.98
N GLY A 42 5.94 -1.74 -5.03
CA GLY A 42 5.46 -2.83 -5.84
C GLY A 42 4.19 -3.47 -5.25
N HIS A 43 3.55 -4.32 -6.04
CA HIS A 43 2.27 -4.94 -5.67
C HIS A 43 2.33 -5.75 -4.36
N LYS A 44 3.46 -6.39 -4.07
CA LYS A 44 3.61 -7.22 -2.85
C LYS A 44 3.53 -6.40 -1.58
N LEU A 45 4.26 -5.30 -1.50
CA LEU A 45 4.23 -4.42 -0.32
C LEU A 45 2.88 -3.73 -0.21
N ASN A 46 2.33 -3.24 -1.31
CA ASN A 46 0.99 -2.65 -1.35
C ASN A 46 -0.06 -3.63 -0.84
N GLY A 47 0.01 -4.89 -1.26
CA GLY A 47 -0.88 -5.94 -0.79
C GLY A 47 -0.73 -6.21 0.71
N SER A 48 0.49 -6.26 1.22
CA SER A 48 0.76 -6.46 2.64
C SER A 48 0.18 -5.32 3.50
N LEU A 49 0.42 -4.08 3.10
CA LEU A 49 -0.13 -2.91 3.80
C LEU A 49 -1.65 -2.94 3.84
N LEU A 50 -2.28 -3.30 2.72
CA LEU A 50 -3.74 -3.37 2.64
C LEU A 50 -4.31 -4.52 3.46
N ARG A 51 -3.70 -5.71 3.40
CA ARG A 51 -4.11 -6.88 4.20
C ARG A 51 -4.04 -6.60 5.70
N GLU A 52 -3.02 -5.88 6.15
CA GLU A 52 -2.83 -5.57 7.56
C GLU A 52 -3.62 -4.36 8.04
N GLY A 53 -4.43 -3.75 7.17
CA GLY A 53 -5.27 -2.61 7.52
C GLY A 53 -4.51 -1.33 7.80
N LEU A 54 -3.34 -1.16 7.18
CA LEU A 54 -2.44 -0.03 7.43
C LEU A 54 -2.57 1.09 6.40
N VAL A 55 -3.54 1.01 5.51
CA VAL A 55 -3.76 1.99 4.44
C VAL A 55 -4.90 2.91 4.81
N ASP A 56 -4.63 4.20 4.85
CA ASP A 56 -5.64 5.23 5.09
C ASP A 56 -6.30 5.70 3.79
N GLU A 57 -5.49 5.84 2.74
CA GLU A 57 -5.96 6.30 1.43
C GLU A 57 -5.28 5.55 0.30
N LEU A 58 -6.03 5.30 -0.76
CA LEU A 58 -5.55 4.75 -2.03
C LEU A 58 -5.63 5.83 -3.10
N LEU A 59 -4.53 6.07 -3.78
CA LEU A 59 -4.48 6.93 -4.95
C LEU A 59 -4.26 6.04 -6.17
N LEU A 60 -5.31 5.88 -6.98
CA LEU A 60 -5.35 4.94 -8.09
C LEU A 60 -5.38 5.67 -9.42
N TYR A 61 -4.52 5.26 -10.35
CA TYR A 61 -4.48 5.79 -11.70
C TYR A 61 -4.84 4.69 -12.69
N PHE A 62 -5.76 4.99 -13.58
CA PHE A 62 -6.18 4.07 -14.64
C PHE A 62 -5.94 4.71 -16.01
N ALA A 63 -5.09 4.09 -16.80
CA ALA A 63 -4.90 4.44 -18.20
C ALA A 63 -5.98 3.76 -19.05
N PRO A 64 -6.46 4.40 -20.12
CA PRO A 64 -7.47 3.82 -21.02
C PRO A 64 -6.81 2.83 -21.99
N THR A 65 -6.17 1.80 -21.45
CA THR A 65 -5.40 0.81 -22.22
C THR A 65 -5.65 -0.58 -21.65
N LEU A 66 -5.88 -1.53 -22.52
CA LEU A 66 -6.03 -2.94 -22.17
C LEU A 66 -4.75 -3.69 -22.52
N LEU A 67 -4.13 -4.32 -21.54
CA LEU A 67 -2.85 -5.01 -21.71
C LEU A 67 -2.97 -6.55 -21.68
N GLY A 68 -4.13 -7.08 -21.33
CA GLY A 68 -4.31 -8.51 -21.11
C GLY A 68 -3.78 -8.96 -19.76
N SER A 69 -3.13 -10.12 -19.71
CA SER A 69 -2.59 -10.67 -18.45
C SER A 69 -1.50 -9.77 -17.87
N GLY A 70 -1.56 -9.55 -16.57
CA GLY A 70 -0.61 -8.70 -15.86
C GLY A 70 -0.59 -8.98 -14.37
N ARG A 71 0.17 -8.19 -13.64
CA ARG A 71 0.22 -8.28 -12.19
C ARG A 71 -1.01 -7.63 -11.57
N GLU A 72 -1.48 -8.25 -10.49
CA GLU A 72 -2.52 -7.66 -9.65
C GLU A 72 -2.04 -6.35 -9.03
N MET A 73 -2.96 -5.41 -8.87
CA MET A 73 -2.67 -4.17 -8.16
C MET A 73 -2.34 -4.45 -6.68
N PHE A 74 -3.11 -5.34 -6.07
CA PHE A 74 -2.94 -5.79 -4.69
C PHE A 74 -3.16 -7.30 -4.61
N PRO A 75 -2.12 -8.11 -4.32
CA PRO A 75 -2.30 -9.53 -4.12
C PRO A 75 -2.99 -9.79 -2.78
N LEU A 76 -4.28 -9.95 -2.82
CA LEU A 76 -5.12 -10.29 -1.68
C LEU A 76 -5.46 -11.78 -1.71
N PRO A 77 -5.79 -12.39 -0.55
CA PRO A 77 -6.27 -13.76 -0.51
C PRO A 77 -7.51 -13.95 -1.38
N GLU A 78 -7.62 -15.12 -2.00
CA GLU A 78 -8.80 -15.48 -2.77
C GLU A 78 -10.05 -15.44 -1.89
N LEU A 79 -11.12 -14.82 -2.42
CA LEU A 79 -12.40 -14.78 -1.71
C LEU A 79 -13.17 -16.06 -1.95
N THR A 80 -13.57 -16.69 -0.85
CA THR A 80 -14.50 -17.83 -0.87
C THR A 80 -15.93 -17.38 -0.57
N ASP A 81 -16.10 -16.17 -0.04
CA ASP A 81 -17.38 -15.55 0.26
C ASP A 81 -17.28 -14.04 0.05
N LEU A 82 -18.32 -13.45 -0.54
CA LEU A 82 -18.40 -12.01 -0.75
C LEU A 82 -18.38 -11.20 0.55
N ALA A 83 -18.71 -11.80 1.67
CA ALA A 83 -18.60 -11.16 2.98
C ALA A 83 -17.16 -10.75 3.31
N GLY A 84 -16.16 -11.43 2.74
CA GLY A 84 -14.75 -11.10 2.91
C GLY A 84 -14.24 -10.01 1.99
N ARG A 85 -15.09 -9.41 1.16
CA ARG A 85 -14.67 -8.31 0.26
C ARG A 85 -14.22 -7.09 1.05
N ARG A 86 -13.38 -6.30 0.42
CA ARG A 86 -12.92 -5.03 0.98
C ARG A 86 -13.59 -3.89 0.24
N ASP A 87 -14.43 -3.15 0.91
CA ASP A 87 -15.15 -2.01 0.35
C ASP A 87 -14.34 -0.73 0.48
N LEU A 88 -14.51 0.16 -0.48
CA LEU A 88 -13.86 1.46 -0.52
C LEU A 88 -14.91 2.56 -0.58
N LYS A 89 -14.59 3.68 0.06
CA LYS A 89 -15.33 4.93 -0.12
C LYS A 89 -14.60 5.77 -1.15
N LEU A 90 -15.27 6.14 -2.23
CA LEU A 90 -14.72 7.09 -3.21
C LEU A 90 -14.75 8.49 -2.61
N VAL A 91 -13.60 9.14 -2.59
CA VAL A 91 -13.43 10.51 -2.07
C VAL A 91 -13.40 11.51 -3.22
N ASP A 92 -12.68 11.18 -4.30
CA ASP A 92 -12.54 12.03 -5.47
C ASP A 92 -12.29 11.19 -6.71
N LEU A 93 -12.75 11.66 -7.85
CA LEU A 93 -12.54 11.04 -9.14
C LEU A 93 -12.34 12.14 -10.17
N ARG A 94 -11.20 12.09 -10.88
CA ARG A 94 -10.83 13.11 -11.87
C ARG A 94 -10.22 12.52 -13.12
N ARG A 95 -10.38 13.23 -14.21
CA ARG A 95 -9.55 13.03 -15.40
C ARG A 95 -8.24 13.79 -15.21
N ILE A 96 -7.14 13.10 -15.45
CA ILE A 96 -5.79 13.69 -15.45
C ILE A 96 -5.18 13.40 -16.83
N GLY A 97 -5.23 14.38 -17.72
CA GLY A 97 -4.89 14.13 -19.12
C GLY A 97 -5.81 13.07 -19.74
N GLY A 98 -5.23 11.99 -20.26
CA GLY A 98 -5.98 10.84 -20.78
C GLY A 98 -6.36 9.80 -19.74
N ASP A 99 -5.88 9.91 -18.49
CA ASP A 99 -6.06 8.93 -17.43
C ASP A 99 -7.18 9.31 -16.47
N ILE A 100 -7.57 8.38 -15.62
CA ILE A 100 -8.48 8.62 -14.50
C ILE A 100 -7.72 8.46 -13.20
N ARG A 101 -7.86 9.43 -12.29
CA ARG A 101 -7.36 9.34 -10.93
C ARG A 101 -8.52 9.16 -9.96
N ILE A 102 -8.41 8.16 -9.11
CA ILE A 102 -9.37 7.90 -8.05
C ILE A 102 -8.67 8.00 -6.70
N LEU A 103 -9.24 8.82 -5.80
CA LEU A 103 -8.86 8.82 -4.40
C LEU A 103 -9.94 8.08 -3.63
N ALA A 104 -9.55 7.05 -2.91
CA ALA A 104 -10.46 6.20 -2.17
C ALA A 104 -9.91 5.88 -0.78
N ARG A 105 -10.82 5.58 0.15
CA ARG A 105 -10.46 5.16 1.50
C ARG A 105 -11.03 3.78 1.79
N PRO A 106 -10.21 2.84 2.30
CA PRO A 106 -10.73 1.56 2.77
C PRO A 106 -11.76 1.77 3.87
N LEU A 107 -12.88 1.08 3.78
CA LEU A 107 -13.88 1.07 4.83
C LEU A 107 -13.52 0.03 5.90
N PRO A 108 -13.91 0.25 7.17
CA PRO A 108 -13.77 -0.77 8.20
C PRO A 108 -14.48 -2.06 7.81
N ALA A 109 -13.90 -3.17 8.18
CA ALA A 109 -14.50 -4.47 7.93
C ALA A 109 -15.77 -4.68 8.77
#